data_329ad22812be6e25d2b2d31a3aafa742
#
_entry.id   329ad22812be6e25d2b2d31a3aafa742
#
_cell.length_a   1.000
_cell.length_b   1.000
_cell.length_c   1.000
_cell.angle_alpha   90.00
_cell.angle_beta   90.00
_cell.angle_gamma   90.00
#
_symmetry.space_group_name_H-M   'P 1'
#
loop_
_entity.id
_entity.type
_entity.pdbx_description
1 polymer ?
#
loop_
_entity_poly.entity_id
_entity_poly.type
_entity_poly.pdbx_seq_one_letter_code
_entity_poly.pdbx_strand_id
1 'polypeptide(L)'
;MPNALPIVKEPHPVLRKKARDIAASDIKSKKIKDLIAAMKVTLKGTPDGVGLAAPQVGENLRLFIISDEAEEIDRAETARRKSNVERSSDDIKPYAVRDWSYYVFINPQVVTGSQKKVDGPEGCLSVPGIFGSIKRREKITVQALDEHGKKFTCGKSRFFARVMQHELDHLEGTLFIDHATHLTKTG
;
A
#
# COMPACT_ATOMS: atom_id res chain seq x y z
N MET A 1 -22.70 -7.89 5.12
CA MET A 1 -21.24 -7.91 4.88
C MET A 1 -20.86 -6.60 4.20
N PRO A 2 -19.68 -6.03 4.44
CA PRO A 2 -19.27 -4.83 3.74
C PRO A 2 -19.13 -5.12 2.23
N ASN A 3 -19.55 -4.16 1.40
CA ASN A 3 -19.38 -4.26 -0.04
C ASN A 3 -18.01 -3.66 -0.42
N ALA A 4 -17.43 -4.16 -1.53
CA ALA A 4 -16.25 -3.55 -2.11
C ALA A 4 -16.55 -2.11 -2.55
N LEU A 5 -15.57 -1.21 -2.38
CA LEU A 5 -15.64 0.16 -2.86
C LEU A 5 -14.99 0.27 -4.25
N PRO A 6 -15.53 1.12 -5.13
CA PRO A 6 -14.88 1.39 -6.41
C PRO A 6 -13.54 2.11 -6.19
N ILE A 7 -12.52 1.69 -6.92
CA ILE A 7 -11.23 2.39 -6.93
C ILE A 7 -11.31 3.55 -7.90
N VAL A 8 -11.13 4.76 -7.39
CA VAL A 8 -11.08 5.98 -8.21
C VAL A 8 -9.76 6.04 -8.98
N LYS A 9 -9.83 6.56 -10.19
CA LYS A 9 -8.68 6.62 -11.11
C LYS A 9 -8.22 8.07 -11.32
N GLU A 10 -6.97 8.23 -11.65
CA GLU A 10 -6.46 9.51 -12.16
C GLU A 10 -7.25 9.89 -13.42
N PRO A 11 -7.72 11.16 -13.56
CA PRO A 11 -7.37 12.35 -12.77
C PRO A 11 -8.38 12.75 -11.67
N HIS A 12 -8.94 11.81 -10.91
CA HIS A 12 -9.90 12.14 -9.87
C HIS A 12 -9.30 13.08 -8.79
N PRO A 13 -9.94 14.24 -8.46
CA PRO A 13 -9.32 15.28 -7.62
C PRO A 13 -8.94 14.83 -6.20
N VAL A 14 -9.60 13.81 -5.64
CA VAL A 14 -9.27 13.30 -4.29
C VAL A 14 -7.85 12.74 -4.21
N LEU A 15 -7.35 12.15 -5.30
CA LEU A 15 -6.02 11.57 -5.38
C LEU A 15 -4.89 12.62 -5.30
N ARG A 16 -5.23 13.89 -5.53
CA ARG A 16 -4.31 15.03 -5.52
C ARG A 16 -4.45 15.91 -4.27
N LYS A 17 -5.27 15.49 -3.30
CA LYS A 17 -5.49 16.22 -2.05
C LYS A 17 -4.68 15.58 -0.93
N LYS A 18 -4.06 16.42 -0.11
CA LYS A 18 -3.50 15.96 1.17
C LYS A 18 -4.65 15.43 2.04
N ALA A 19 -4.49 14.21 2.51
CA ALA A 19 -5.49 13.54 3.33
C ALA A 19 -5.54 14.13 4.75
N ARG A 20 -6.73 14.18 5.32
CA ARG A 20 -7.00 14.73 6.65
C ARG A 20 -6.85 13.66 7.72
N ASP A 21 -6.31 14.05 8.87
CA ASP A 21 -6.26 13.17 10.03
C ASP A 21 -7.68 12.74 10.47
N ILE A 22 -7.77 11.52 10.96
CA ILE A 22 -8.96 10.99 11.61
C ILE A 22 -8.89 11.37 13.09
N ALA A 23 -9.90 12.09 13.61
CA ALA A 23 -9.94 12.45 15.01
C ALA A 23 -9.93 11.20 15.90
N ALA A 24 -9.28 11.25 17.05
CA ALA A 24 -9.16 10.11 17.95
C ALA A 24 -10.52 9.56 18.40
N SER A 25 -11.52 10.45 18.57
CA SER A 25 -12.92 10.10 18.86
C SER A 25 -13.58 9.26 17.77
N ASP A 26 -13.16 9.45 16.52
CA ASP A 26 -13.83 8.88 15.35
C ASP A 26 -13.24 7.53 14.94
N ILE A 27 -12.03 7.18 15.38
CA ILE A 27 -11.34 5.93 14.99
C ILE A 27 -12.22 4.71 15.25
N LYS A 28 -12.91 4.66 16.39
CA LYS A 28 -13.79 3.55 16.77
C LYS A 28 -15.22 3.71 16.27
N SER A 29 -15.54 4.77 15.53
CA SER A 29 -16.88 4.99 14.99
C SER A 29 -17.26 3.90 13.99
N LYS A 30 -18.57 3.70 13.84
CA LYS A 30 -19.11 2.77 12.84
C LYS A 30 -18.62 3.14 11.44
N LYS A 31 -18.56 4.43 11.11
CA LYS A 31 -18.13 4.94 9.82
C LYS A 31 -16.71 4.46 9.47
N ILE A 32 -15.75 4.62 10.39
CA ILE A 32 -14.34 4.23 10.12
C ILE A 32 -14.20 2.72 10.09
N LYS A 33 -14.90 1.99 10.97
CA LYS A 33 -14.90 0.51 10.95
C LYS A 33 -15.47 -0.03 9.64
N ASP A 34 -16.58 0.51 9.17
CA ASP A 34 -17.20 0.10 7.91
C ASP A 34 -16.29 0.43 6.72
N LEU A 35 -15.62 1.59 6.71
CA LEU A 35 -14.65 1.97 5.69
C LEU A 35 -13.49 0.98 5.65
N ILE A 36 -12.86 0.68 6.79
CA ILE A 36 -11.74 -0.28 6.86
C ILE A 36 -12.18 -1.65 6.36
N ALA A 37 -13.36 -2.12 6.78
CA ALA A 37 -13.89 -3.41 6.35
C ALA A 37 -14.14 -3.43 4.83
N ALA A 38 -14.70 -2.37 4.26
CA ALA A 38 -14.93 -2.25 2.83
C ALA A 38 -13.62 -2.15 2.04
N MET A 39 -12.61 -1.42 2.55
CA MET A 39 -11.26 -1.37 1.95
C MET A 39 -10.61 -2.76 1.92
N LYS A 40 -10.72 -3.55 3.00
CA LYS A 40 -10.21 -4.94 3.04
C LYS A 40 -10.88 -5.79 1.96
N VAL A 41 -12.20 -5.67 1.78
CA VAL A 41 -12.94 -6.39 0.71
C VAL A 41 -12.48 -5.93 -0.68
N THR A 42 -12.31 -4.63 -0.86
CA THR A 42 -11.82 -4.06 -2.14
C THR A 42 -10.45 -4.60 -2.49
N LEU A 43 -9.50 -4.55 -1.54
CA LEU A 43 -8.13 -5.01 -1.77
C LEU A 43 -8.09 -6.52 -2.03
N LYS A 44 -8.88 -7.33 -1.30
CA LYS A 44 -9.01 -8.78 -1.53
C LYS A 44 -9.51 -9.11 -2.93
N GLY A 45 -10.37 -8.28 -3.51
CA GLY A 45 -10.89 -8.43 -4.87
C GLY A 45 -9.95 -7.92 -5.97
N THR A 46 -8.75 -7.45 -5.62
CA THR A 46 -7.80 -6.88 -6.58
C THR A 46 -6.58 -7.79 -6.71
N PRO A 47 -6.40 -8.51 -7.85
CA PRO A 47 -5.41 -9.58 -7.99
C PRO A 47 -3.97 -9.14 -7.72
N ASP A 48 -3.60 -7.90 -8.09
CA ASP A 48 -2.23 -7.39 -8.00
C ASP A 48 -2.05 -6.35 -6.88
N GLY A 49 -3.07 -6.16 -6.05
CA GLY A 49 -3.09 -5.13 -5.02
C GLY A 49 -2.60 -5.66 -3.68
N VAL A 50 -1.52 -5.09 -3.14
CA VAL A 50 -1.02 -5.42 -1.79
C VAL A 50 -1.23 -4.29 -0.78
N GLY A 51 -1.53 -3.07 -1.25
CA GLY A 51 -1.84 -1.90 -0.44
C GLY A 51 -3.00 -1.10 -1.02
N LEU A 52 -3.68 -0.34 -0.17
CA LEU A 52 -4.79 0.53 -0.55
C LEU A 52 -4.94 1.68 0.44
N ALA A 53 -4.89 2.92 -0.06
CA ALA A 53 -5.13 4.12 0.73
C ALA A 53 -6.57 4.63 0.59
N ALA A 54 -7.11 5.25 1.63
CA ALA A 54 -8.47 5.77 1.63
C ALA A 54 -8.75 6.78 0.49
N PRO A 55 -7.82 7.65 0.07
CA PRO A 55 -8.03 8.47 -1.13
C PRO A 55 -8.34 7.67 -2.40
N GLN A 56 -7.81 6.45 -2.53
CA GLN A 56 -8.07 5.60 -3.69
C GLN A 56 -9.51 5.03 -3.74
N VAL A 57 -10.23 5.09 -2.65
CA VAL A 57 -11.67 4.75 -2.58
C VAL A 57 -12.54 5.99 -2.38
N GLY A 58 -12.01 7.18 -2.66
CA GLY A 58 -12.77 8.44 -2.63
C GLY A 58 -12.79 9.14 -1.27
N GLU A 59 -12.21 8.56 -0.22
CA GLU A 59 -12.22 9.10 1.14
C GLU A 59 -10.94 9.88 1.45
N ASN A 60 -11.04 11.20 1.65
CA ASN A 60 -9.88 12.06 1.94
C ASN A 60 -9.44 11.97 3.41
N LEU A 61 -9.02 10.77 3.84
CA LEU A 61 -8.63 10.45 5.21
C LEU A 61 -7.23 9.83 5.26
N ARG A 62 -6.46 10.14 6.30
CA ARG A 62 -5.12 9.55 6.54
C ARG A 62 -5.24 8.13 7.06
N LEU A 63 -5.56 7.24 6.15
CA LEU A 63 -5.75 5.81 6.39
C LEU A 63 -5.25 5.03 5.19
N PHE A 64 -4.47 3.99 5.42
CA PHE A 64 -4.21 2.96 4.42
C PHE A 64 -4.16 1.56 5.06
N ILE A 65 -4.30 0.54 4.24
CA ILE A 65 -4.14 -0.86 4.62
C ILE A 65 -3.09 -1.53 3.74
N ILE A 66 -2.39 -2.51 4.28
CA ILE A 66 -1.46 -3.38 3.53
C ILE A 66 -1.77 -4.83 3.92
N SER A 67 -1.88 -5.73 2.94
CA SER A 67 -2.03 -7.16 3.19
C SER A 67 -0.69 -7.75 3.68
N ASP A 68 -0.74 -8.78 4.52
CA ASP A 68 0.46 -9.50 4.98
C ASP A 68 1.13 -10.31 3.85
N GLU A 69 0.51 -10.39 2.68
CA GLU A 69 1.11 -10.87 1.44
C GLU A 69 2.44 -10.16 1.12
N ALA A 70 2.54 -8.86 1.43
CA ALA A 70 3.77 -8.11 1.26
C ALA A 70 4.96 -8.72 2.05
N GLU A 71 4.70 -9.33 3.20
CA GLU A 71 5.74 -10.06 3.96
C GLU A 71 6.12 -11.38 3.30
N GLU A 72 5.16 -12.09 2.73
CA GLU A 72 5.45 -13.34 2.01
C GLU A 72 6.29 -13.06 0.76
N ILE A 73 6.00 -12.00 0.03
CA ILE A 73 6.82 -11.55 -1.10
C ILE A 73 8.25 -11.26 -0.65
N ASP A 74 8.43 -10.52 0.46
CA ASP A 74 9.76 -10.24 1.01
C ASP A 74 10.51 -11.51 1.45
N ARG A 75 9.81 -12.47 2.04
CA ARG A 75 10.38 -13.78 2.44
C ARG A 75 10.81 -14.58 1.22
N ALA A 76 9.94 -14.68 0.21
CA ALA A 76 10.22 -15.40 -1.03
C ALA A 76 11.41 -14.81 -1.79
N GLU A 77 11.47 -13.47 -1.92
CA GLU A 77 12.63 -12.80 -2.53
C GLU A 77 13.92 -13.01 -1.75
N THR A 78 13.83 -13.05 -0.41
CA THR A 78 15.00 -13.28 0.43
C THR A 78 15.53 -14.71 0.29
N ALA A 79 14.64 -15.69 0.27
CA ALA A 79 14.99 -17.10 0.08
C ALA A 79 15.66 -17.30 -1.28
N ARG A 80 15.10 -16.72 -2.35
CA ARG A 80 15.65 -16.79 -3.71
C ARG A 80 17.05 -16.19 -3.83
N ARG A 81 17.29 -15.01 -3.22
CA ARG A 81 18.64 -14.41 -3.22
C ARG A 81 19.69 -15.26 -2.53
N LYS A 82 19.30 -16.08 -1.54
CA LYS A 82 20.21 -16.99 -0.85
C LYS A 82 20.49 -18.26 -1.66
N SER A 83 19.55 -18.71 -2.48
CA SER A 83 19.67 -19.95 -3.27
C SER A 83 20.27 -19.73 -4.68
N ASN A 84 20.53 -18.50 -5.10
CA ASN A 84 21.05 -18.16 -6.44
C ASN A 84 20.19 -18.70 -7.61
N VAL A 85 18.87 -18.92 -7.38
CA VAL A 85 17.95 -19.44 -8.41
C VAL A 85 17.37 -18.28 -9.20
N GLU A 86 17.47 -18.35 -10.54
CA GLU A 86 16.83 -17.40 -11.46
C GLU A 86 15.31 -17.57 -11.48
N ARG A 87 14.59 -16.52 -11.85
CA ARG A 87 13.12 -16.55 -12.01
C ARG A 87 12.75 -17.51 -13.14
N SER A 88 11.96 -18.53 -12.84
CA SER A 88 11.17 -19.28 -13.82
C SER A 88 9.79 -18.60 -13.98
N SER A 89 9.26 -18.63 -15.20
CA SER A 89 7.87 -18.20 -15.49
C SER A 89 6.82 -18.96 -14.65
N ASP A 90 7.15 -20.16 -14.22
CA ASP A 90 6.27 -21.05 -13.46
C ASP A 90 6.21 -20.73 -11.96
N ASP A 91 7.09 -19.83 -11.48
CA ASP A 91 7.09 -19.36 -10.09
C ASP A 91 5.97 -18.36 -9.78
N ILE A 92 5.26 -17.91 -10.82
CA ILE A 92 4.04 -17.11 -10.67
C ILE A 92 2.89 -18.09 -10.43
N LYS A 93 2.79 -18.62 -9.22
CA LYS A 93 1.59 -19.35 -8.84
C LYS A 93 0.38 -18.42 -8.96
N PRO A 94 -0.70 -18.85 -9.66
CA PRO A 94 -1.94 -18.10 -9.63
C PRO A 94 -2.31 -17.90 -8.16
N TYR A 95 -2.57 -16.66 -7.77
CA TYR A 95 -2.93 -16.29 -6.41
C TYR A 95 -4.09 -17.19 -5.96
N ALA A 96 -3.79 -18.22 -5.18
CA ALA A 96 -4.84 -18.93 -4.47
C ALA A 96 -5.59 -17.90 -3.64
N VAL A 97 -6.91 -17.94 -3.67
CA VAL A 97 -7.74 -17.10 -2.79
C VAL A 97 -7.35 -17.43 -1.36
N ARG A 98 -6.39 -16.68 -0.81
CA ARG A 98 -5.95 -16.80 0.57
C ARG A 98 -6.67 -15.78 1.42
N ASP A 99 -6.96 -16.13 2.65
CA ASP A 99 -7.44 -15.19 3.64
C ASP A 99 -6.24 -14.42 4.21
N TRP A 100 -5.92 -13.27 3.55
CA TRP A 100 -4.87 -12.38 4.02
C TRP A 100 -5.31 -11.60 5.25
N SER A 101 -4.41 -11.45 6.22
CA SER A 101 -4.54 -10.45 7.28
C SER A 101 -4.11 -9.08 6.75
N TYR A 102 -4.54 -8.03 7.44
CA TYR A 102 -4.26 -6.66 6.99
C TYR A 102 -3.69 -5.82 8.12
N TYR A 103 -2.59 -5.15 7.84
CA TYR A 103 -2.11 -4.04 8.66
C TYR A 103 -2.95 -2.81 8.36
N VAL A 104 -3.48 -2.17 9.39
CA VAL A 104 -4.25 -0.92 9.29
C VAL A 104 -3.42 0.21 9.88
N PHE A 105 -3.22 1.26 9.09
CA PHE A 105 -2.42 2.43 9.48
C PHE A 105 -3.31 3.67 9.47
N ILE A 106 -3.70 4.16 10.65
CA ILE A 106 -4.48 5.38 10.84
C ILE A 106 -3.55 6.49 11.31
N ASN A 107 -3.62 7.66 10.67
CA ASN A 107 -2.78 8.83 10.92
C ASN A 107 -1.27 8.47 10.94
N PRO A 108 -0.77 7.77 9.92
CA PRO A 108 0.60 7.33 9.90
C PRO A 108 1.59 8.49 9.78
N GLN A 109 2.73 8.34 10.47
CA GLN A 109 3.84 9.27 10.42
C GLN A 109 5.16 8.49 10.27
N VAL A 110 6.02 8.95 9.38
CA VAL A 110 7.38 8.37 9.24
C VAL A 110 8.23 8.83 10.43
N VAL A 111 8.73 7.87 11.21
CA VAL A 111 9.61 8.14 12.37
C VAL A 111 11.06 8.16 11.92
N THR A 112 11.48 7.19 11.11
CA THR A 112 12.84 7.10 10.59
C THR A 112 12.87 6.34 9.26
N GLY A 113 13.96 6.48 8.53
CA GLY A 113 14.20 5.74 7.29
C GLY A 113 15.67 5.68 6.94
N SER A 114 16.09 4.62 6.24
CA SER A 114 17.47 4.47 5.80
C SER A 114 17.89 5.58 4.83
N GLN A 115 19.18 5.94 4.87
CA GLN A 115 19.77 6.81 3.84
C GLN A 115 19.84 6.09 2.48
N LYS A 116 20.09 4.77 2.53
CA LYS A 116 20.13 3.94 1.34
C LYS A 116 18.76 3.92 0.69
N LYS A 117 18.74 4.23 -0.61
CA LYS A 117 17.56 4.12 -1.48
C LYS A 117 17.82 3.05 -2.53
N VAL A 118 16.75 2.42 -2.98
CA VAL A 118 16.77 1.34 -3.98
C VAL A 118 15.74 1.62 -5.05
N ASP A 119 16.15 1.54 -6.31
CA ASP A 119 15.24 1.60 -7.44
C ASP A 119 14.41 0.33 -7.53
N GLY A 120 13.20 0.44 -8.03
CA GLY A 120 12.36 -0.72 -8.28
C GLY A 120 11.03 -0.33 -8.91
N PRO A 121 10.37 -1.31 -9.55
CA PRO A 121 9.12 -1.08 -10.25
C PRO A 121 7.98 -0.78 -9.28
N GLU A 122 7.10 0.11 -9.71
CA GLU A 122 5.80 0.37 -9.07
C GLU A 122 4.73 0.51 -10.13
N GLY A 123 3.53 0.10 -9.76
CA GLY A 123 2.25 0.37 -10.41
C GLY A 123 1.26 0.86 -9.35
N CYS A 124 0.11 1.32 -9.78
CA CYS A 124 -0.92 1.80 -8.87
C CYS A 124 -2.31 1.42 -9.36
N LEU A 125 -3.16 0.96 -8.45
CA LEU A 125 -4.56 0.63 -8.76
C LEU A 125 -5.34 1.84 -9.29
N SER A 126 -4.94 3.06 -8.90
CA SER A 126 -5.53 4.32 -9.39
C SER A 126 -4.92 4.82 -10.70
N VAL A 127 -3.87 4.18 -11.22
CA VAL A 127 -3.20 4.51 -12.49
C VAL A 127 -3.01 3.22 -13.30
N PRO A 128 -4.10 2.61 -13.78
CA PRO A 128 -4.06 1.28 -14.39
C PRO A 128 -3.22 1.26 -15.67
N GLY A 129 -2.50 0.15 -15.87
CA GLY A 129 -1.71 -0.07 -17.08
C GLY A 129 -0.44 0.76 -17.20
N ILE A 130 -0.08 1.54 -16.18
CA ILE A 130 1.18 2.30 -16.14
C ILE A 130 2.07 1.75 -15.04
N PHE A 131 3.32 1.48 -15.39
CA PHE A 131 4.37 1.07 -14.46
C PHE A 131 5.59 1.98 -14.64
N GLY A 132 6.40 2.11 -13.60
CA GLY A 132 7.62 2.91 -13.67
C GLY A 132 8.60 2.53 -12.58
N SER A 133 9.85 2.94 -12.72
CA SER A 133 10.87 2.75 -11.69
C SER A 133 10.92 3.96 -10.77
N ILE A 134 10.90 3.71 -9.46
CA ILE A 134 10.98 4.77 -8.47
C ILE A 134 11.98 4.43 -7.38
N LYS A 135 12.76 5.43 -6.97
CA LYS A 135 13.77 5.30 -5.94
C LYS A 135 13.17 5.50 -4.54
N ARG A 136 13.09 4.42 -3.76
CA ARG A 136 12.54 4.41 -2.40
C ARG A 136 13.61 4.13 -1.35
N ARG A 137 13.41 4.60 -0.11
CA ARG A 137 14.23 4.17 1.04
C ARG A 137 14.11 2.66 1.22
N GLU A 138 15.26 1.98 1.41
CA GLU A 138 15.27 0.52 1.60
C GLU A 138 14.55 0.08 2.86
N LYS A 139 14.57 0.93 3.89
CA LYS A 139 13.90 0.68 5.18
C LYS A 139 13.20 1.94 5.64
N ILE A 140 12.01 1.78 6.21
CA ILE A 140 11.30 2.84 6.92
C ILE A 140 10.65 2.31 8.19
N THR A 141 10.46 3.21 9.14
CA THR A 141 9.69 2.96 10.35
C THR A 141 8.56 3.98 10.41
N VAL A 142 7.34 3.49 10.53
CA VAL A 142 6.12 4.29 10.61
C VAL A 142 5.47 4.08 11.96
N GLN A 143 5.04 5.16 12.59
CA GLN A 143 4.16 5.14 13.75
C GLN A 143 2.75 5.44 13.29
N ALA A 144 1.76 4.70 13.79
CA ALA A 144 0.35 4.87 13.42
C ALA A 144 -0.56 4.42 14.58
N LEU A 145 -1.86 4.57 14.37
CA LEU A 145 -2.89 3.95 15.20
C LEU A 145 -3.50 2.77 14.42
N ASP A 146 -3.81 1.69 15.13
CA ASP A 146 -4.54 0.56 14.56
C ASP A 146 -6.06 0.82 14.53
N GLU A 147 -6.84 -0.13 14.01
CA GLU A 147 -8.31 -0.07 13.95
C GLU A 147 -9.01 -0.01 15.33
N HIS A 148 -8.26 -0.26 16.41
CA HIS A 148 -8.73 -0.15 17.79
C HIS A 148 -8.28 1.18 18.45
N GLY A 149 -7.55 2.04 17.71
CA GLY A 149 -6.99 3.29 18.20
C GLY A 149 -5.76 3.11 19.08
N LYS A 150 -5.15 1.92 19.07
CA LYS A 150 -3.90 1.66 19.80
C LYS A 150 -2.72 2.10 18.96
N LYS A 151 -1.80 2.87 19.59
CA LYS A 151 -0.57 3.31 18.96
C LYS A 151 0.40 2.16 18.79
N PHE A 152 1.00 2.05 17.60
CA PHE A 152 2.04 1.07 17.30
C PHE A 152 3.11 1.68 16.40
N THR A 153 4.25 0.99 16.34
CA THR A 153 5.36 1.34 15.47
C THR A 153 5.70 0.13 14.60
N CYS A 154 5.79 0.33 13.30
CA CYS A 154 6.06 -0.70 12.30
C CYS A 154 7.30 -0.34 11.50
N GLY A 155 8.37 -1.10 11.68
CA GLY A 155 9.60 -1.02 10.89
C GLY A 155 9.64 -2.12 9.85
N LYS A 156 9.81 -1.77 8.56
CA LYS A 156 9.88 -2.72 7.45
C LYS A 156 11.00 -2.35 6.49
N SER A 157 11.35 -3.30 5.63
CA SER A 157 12.38 -3.15 4.60
C SER A 157 11.90 -3.67 3.25
N ARG A 158 12.66 -3.40 2.18
CA ARG A 158 12.47 -3.94 0.83
C ARG A 158 11.08 -3.67 0.27
N PHE A 159 10.38 -4.73 -0.22
CA PHE A 159 9.08 -4.59 -0.87
C PHE A 159 8.02 -4.01 0.07
N PHE A 160 7.89 -4.52 1.30
CA PHE A 160 6.93 -3.96 2.26
C PHE A 160 7.19 -2.47 2.54
N ALA A 161 8.46 -2.08 2.74
CA ALA A 161 8.82 -0.68 2.93
C ALA A 161 8.50 0.18 1.70
N ARG A 162 8.60 -0.38 0.49
CA ARG A 162 8.20 0.26 -0.76
C ARG A 162 6.69 0.51 -0.79
N VAL A 163 5.89 -0.52 -0.50
CA VAL A 163 4.42 -0.40 -0.41
C VAL A 163 4.03 0.65 0.62
N MET A 164 4.61 0.63 1.84
CA MET A 164 4.33 1.67 2.84
C MET A 164 4.59 3.09 2.33
N GLN A 165 5.68 3.31 1.59
CA GLN A 165 6.02 4.62 1.03
C GLN A 165 5.04 5.02 -0.09
N HIS A 166 4.59 4.06 -0.89
CA HIS A 166 3.58 4.28 -1.93
C HIS A 166 2.24 4.72 -1.32
N GLU A 167 1.79 4.04 -0.26
CA GLU A 167 0.54 4.39 0.41
C GLU A 167 0.64 5.74 1.15
N LEU A 168 1.81 6.06 1.71
CA LEU A 168 2.06 7.37 2.33
C LEU A 168 1.99 8.50 1.29
N ASP A 169 2.50 8.30 0.08
CA ASP A 169 2.41 9.28 -1.00
C ASP A 169 0.94 9.59 -1.34
N HIS A 170 0.07 8.58 -1.40
CA HIS A 170 -1.37 8.79 -1.58
C HIS A 170 -1.96 9.71 -0.51
N LEU A 171 -1.49 9.61 0.74
CA LEU A 171 -1.95 10.48 1.82
C LEU A 171 -1.44 11.93 1.69
N GLU A 172 -0.36 12.13 0.97
CA GLU A 172 0.16 13.48 0.66
C GLU A 172 -0.35 14.03 -0.68
N GLY A 173 -1.26 13.29 -1.38
CA GLY A 173 -1.80 13.69 -2.67
C GLY A 173 -0.83 13.51 -3.84
N THR A 174 0.18 12.67 -3.67
CA THR A 174 1.21 12.34 -4.65
C THR A 174 0.97 10.95 -5.22
N LEU A 175 1.20 10.78 -6.52
CA LEU A 175 1.15 9.49 -7.19
C LEU A 175 2.56 9.07 -7.62
N PHE A 176 2.80 7.77 -7.72
CA PHE A 176 4.12 7.26 -8.12
C PHE A 176 4.59 7.83 -9.46
N ILE A 177 3.68 8.11 -10.39
CA ILE A 177 3.98 8.68 -11.71
C ILE A 177 4.61 10.08 -11.65
N ASP A 178 4.46 10.80 -10.54
CA ASP A 178 5.05 12.14 -10.35
C ASP A 178 6.57 12.08 -10.16
N HIS A 179 7.09 10.93 -9.73
CA HIS A 179 8.51 10.73 -9.40
C HIS A 179 9.16 9.56 -10.13
N ALA A 180 8.36 8.71 -10.76
CA ALA A 180 8.87 7.54 -11.47
C ALA A 180 9.64 7.92 -12.72
N THR A 181 10.68 7.15 -13.01
CA THR A 181 11.40 7.17 -14.27
C THR A 181 11.04 5.95 -15.10
N HIS A 182 11.33 5.98 -16.41
CA HIS A 182 11.08 4.84 -17.31
C HIS A 182 9.62 4.34 -17.23
N LEU A 183 8.67 5.29 -17.39
CA LEU A 183 7.25 4.92 -17.45
C LEU A 183 6.99 4.02 -18.67
N THR A 184 6.36 2.88 -18.43
CA THR A 184 5.91 1.94 -19.46
C THR A 184 4.40 1.80 -19.37
N LYS A 185 3.75 1.70 -20.54
CA LYS A 185 2.32 1.45 -20.64
C LYS A 185 2.13 0.02 -21.15
N THR A 186 1.43 -0.78 -20.38
CA THR A 186 0.92 -2.08 -20.87
C THR A 186 -0.33 -1.82 -21.67
N GLY A 187 -0.33 -2.33 -22.90
CA GLY A 187 -1.48 -2.22 -23.83
C GLY A 187 -2.69 -2.98 -23.35
#